data_a8d33cb0bf96f640e6a38dac5ae68ef8
#
_entry.id   a8d33cb0bf96f640e6a38dac5ae68ef8
#
_cell.length_a   1.000
_cell.length_b   1.000
_cell.length_c   1.000
_cell.angle_alpha   90.00
_cell.angle_beta   90.00
_cell.angle_gamma   90.00
#
_symmetry.space_group_name_H-M   'P 1'
#
loop_
_entity.id
_entity.type
_entity.pdbx_description
1 polymer ?
#
loop_
_entity_poly.entity_id
_entity_poly.type
_entity_poly.pdbx_seq_one_letter_code
_entity_poly.pdbx_strand_id
1 'polypeptide(L)'
;VRSAIATGEHVAVQAGTGTGKSLAYLVPAIHHAVEKNSTVVISTATIALQRQLVDRDLPRVAKALKPLLGRAPTFAILKGRRNYLCLNKLHGGDENPEDELFDPFQISAMGRAVKRIHEWADDTETGDRDELVPGVPDSTWRMVSVTARECLGAAKCPVGDECFAERARAEAGRADIVVTNHALLAIDAMDGRAVLPEHDVVVVDEAHELVDRVTGVATGELSAGVVAAVARRLGRLIDQSIADRLAEAGEGLGLVLEDLRPGRWEALPQPASGALSAVLDAAAACRTGLGGERREEPDTAANRKIAQAALEEVLDTTARLLKAFDEPDPAKRYDVVWLAEVGADRHKVLHAAPLWVGGLLRERLFGRSTVVLTSATLALGGNFDALARQWGLPPAESRTDDPVPDPEAPKWSGLDVGSPFAHAKSGILYVAKSLPPPGRDGLPPAYLDEIAGLVEAAGGRTLGLFSSMRAAKQATEALRDRLATPLLCQGDDATMLLVKRFAEDDETSLFGTLSLWQGVDVPGPSLSCVIIDRIPFPRPDDPLVSARQRAADSRGGNGFLQVSATHAALLLAQGAGRLLRGMDDRGVVAILDPRLATARYGGFLRASLPPFWPTDDRAKVHAALRRLRGA
;
A
#
# COMPACT_ATOMS: atom_id res chain seq x y z
N VAL A 1 -11.94 -12.50 -18.34
CA VAL A 1 -11.04 -13.27 -17.47
C VAL A 1 -10.80 -14.67 -18.02
N ARG A 2 -11.85 -15.50 -18.20
CA ARG A 2 -11.69 -16.88 -18.70
C ARG A 2 -10.94 -16.93 -20.04
N SER A 3 -11.30 -16.07 -21.01
CA SER A 3 -10.62 -15.99 -22.29
C SER A 3 -9.15 -15.60 -22.13
N ALA A 4 -8.84 -14.58 -21.33
CA ALA A 4 -7.49 -14.11 -21.07
C ALA A 4 -6.60 -15.23 -20.50
N ILE A 5 -7.08 -15.95 -19.50
CA ILE A 5 -6.36 -17.10 -18.93
C ILE A 5 -6.12 -18.19 -19.99
N ALA A 6 -7.12 -18.49 -20.84
CA ALA A 6 -7.02 -19.54 -21.83
C ALA A 6 -6.07 -19.19 -23.00
N THR A 7 -6.00 -17.90 -23.41
CA THR A 7 -5.16 -17.43 -24.51
C THR A 7 -3.75 -17.00 -24.06
N GLY A 8 -3.50 -16.83 -22.78
CA GLY A 8 -2.24 -16.28 -22.26
C GLY A 8 -2.12 -14.76 -22.44
N GLU A 9 -3.21 -14.04 -22.78
CA GLU A 9 -3.22 -12.58 -22.92
C GLU A 9 -3.63 -11.94 -21.61
N HIS A 10 -3.01 -10.80 -21.26
CA HIS A 10 -3.38 -10.09 -20.04
C HIS A 10 -4.70 -9.34 -20.21
N VAL A 11 -5.39 -9.11 -19.11
CA VAL A 11 -6.62 -8.31 -19.12
C VAL A 11 -6.71 -7.39 -17.92
N ALA A 12 -7.13 -6.14 -18.15
CA ALA A 12 -7.49 -5.19 -17.09
C ALA A 12 -9.01 -5.02 -17.09
N VAL A 13 -9.65 -5.40 -15.99
CA VAL A 13 -11.11 -5.36 -15.84
C VAL A 13 -11.51 -4.33 -14.81
N GLN A 14 -12.13 -3.25 -15.25
CA GLN A 14 -12.84 -2.34 -14.35
C GLN A 14 -14.22 -2.93 -14.06
N ALA A 15 -14.49 -3.13 -12.78
CA ALA A 15 -15.78 -3.64 -12.31
C ALA A 15 -16.19 -2.87 -11.06
N GLY A 16 -17.25 -2.08 -11.16
CA GLY A 16 -17.78 -1.29 -10.05
C GLY A 16 -18.12 -2.14 -8.84
N THR A 17 -18.27 -1.53 -7.67
CA THR A 17 -18.69 -2.23 -6.45
C THR A 17 -20.04 -2.94 -6.68
N GLY A 18 -20.23 -4.10 -6.04
CA GLY A 18 -21.47 -4.87 -6.19
C GLY A 18 -21.62 -5.70 -7.48
N THR A 19 -20.68 -5.63 -8.42
CA THR A 19 -20.74 -6.41 -9.71
C THR A 19 -20.44 -7.90 -9.54
N GLY A 20 -20.02 -8.36 -8.36
CA GLY A 20 -19.55 -9.74 -8.17
C GLY A 20 -18.12 -9.98 -8.67
N LYS A 21 -17.28 -8.96 -8.64
CA LYS A 21 -15.87 -8.95 -9.07
C LYS A 21 -15.10 -10.20 -8.59
N SER A 22 -15.18 -10.55 -7.30
CA SER A 22 -14.47 -11.70 -6.75
C SER A 22 -14.91 -13.02 -7.43
N LEU A 23 -16.21 -13.24 -7.61
CA LEU A 23 -16.71 -14.43 -8.29
C LEU A 23 -16.26 -14.49 -9.74
N ALA A 24 -16.21 -13.35 -10.42
CA ALA A 24 -15.85 -13.27 -11.83
C ALA A 24 -14.41 -13.70 -12.13
N TYR A 25 -13.50 -13.55 -11.19
CA TYR A 25 -12.13 -14.05 -11.32
C TYR A 25 -11.90 -15.38 -10.62
N LEU A 26 -12.55 -15.66 -9.47
CA LEU A 26 -12.38 -16.91 -8.72
C LEU A 26 -12.82 -18.13 -9.53
N VAL A 27 -13.97 -18.07 -10.19
CA VAL A 27 -14.50 -19.21 -10.95
C VAL A 27 -13.55 -19.66 -12.05
N PRO A 28 -13.11 -18.79 -13.00
CA PRO A 28 -12.15 -19.20 -14.02
C PRO A 28 -10.76 -19.52 -13.48
N ALA A 29 -10.29 -18.87 -12.42
CA ALA A 29 -9.02 -19.18 -11.76
C ALA A 29 -9.01 -20.60 -11.18
N ILE A 30 -10.05 -20.97 -10.42
CA ILE A 30 -10.20 -22.31 -9.85
C ILE A 30 -10.32 -23.38 -10.96
N HIS A 31 -11.13 -23.10 -12.00
CA HIS A 31 -11.26 -24.03 -13.13
C HIS A 31 -9.91 -24.30 -13.79
N HIS A 32 -9.15 -23.24 -14.09
CA HIS A 32 -7.81 -23.35 -14.66
C HIS A 32 -6.85 -24.14 -13.76
N ALA A 33 -6.78 -23.80 -12.47
CA ALA A 33 -5.91 -24.45 -11.52
C ALA A 33 -6.16 -25.97 -11.43
N VAL A 34 -7.43 -26.36 -11.37
CA VAL A 34 -7.81 -27.78 -11.28
C VAL A 34 -7.59 -28.51 -12.61
N GLU A 35 -7.94 -27.91 -13.74
CA GLU A 35 -7.78 -28.51 -15.08
C GLU A 35 -6.32 -28.69 -15.46
N LYS A 36 -5.48 -27.72 -15.18
CA LYS A 36 -4.05 -27.71 -15.52
C LYS A 36 -3.16 -28.32 -14.44
N ASN A 37 -3.73 -28.62 -13.27
CA ASN A 37 -2.98 -29.03 -12.08
C ASN A 37 -1.85 -28.03 -11.75
N SER A 38 -2.16 -26.74 -11.83
CA SER A 38 -1.26 -25.61 -11.56
C SER A 38 -1.81 -24.75 -10.42
N THR A 39 -0.94 -23.95 -9.83
CA THR A 39 -1.38 -22.97 -8.83
C THR A 39 -1.71 -21.65 -9.49
N VAL A 40 -2.81 -21.02 -9.10
CA VAL A 40 -3.14 -19.63 -9.42
C VAL A 40 -2.91 -18.75 -8.20
N VAL A 41 -2.18 -17.66 -8.39
CA VAL A 41 -1.93 -16.66 -7.33
C VAL A 41 -2.96 -15.54 -7.41
N ILE A 42 -3.59 -15.23 -6.29
CA ILE A 42 -4.50 -14.07 -6.14
C ILE A 42 -3.87 -13.09 -5.17
N SER A 43 -3.50 -11.93 -5.68
CA SER A 43 -2.90 -10.86 -4.90
C SER A 43 -3.93 -9.78 -4.59
N THR A 44 -4.02 -9.35 -3.32
CA THR A 44 -4.96 -8.31 -2.87
C THR A 44 -4.23 -7.15 -2.20
N ALA A 45 -4.89 -5.99 -2.13
CA ALA A 45 -4.28 -4.80 -1.55
C ALA A 45 -4.28 -4.81 -0.01
N THR A 46 -5.30 -5.40 0.63
CA THR A 46 -5.52 -5.30 2.08
C THR A 46 -5.76 -6.66 2.75
N ILE A 47 -5.43 -6.73 4.03
CA ILE A 47 -5.70 -7.90 4.89
C ILE A 47 -7.20 -8.22 4.97
N ALA A 48 -8.04 -7.19 5.02
CA ALA A 48 -9.50 -7.37 5.07
C ALA A 48 -10.02 -8.09 3.82
N LEU A 49 -9.50 -7.76 2.64
CA LEU A 49 -9.84 -8.45 1.39
C LEU A 49 -9.30 -9.89 1.36
N GLN A 50 -8.10 -10.13 1.89
CA GLN A 50 -7.57 -11.49 2.01
C GLN A 50 -8.49 -12.38 2.86
N ARG A 51 -8.88 -11.91 4.05
CA ARG A 51 -9.80 -12.62 4.95
C ARG A 51 -11.16 -12.82 4.29
N GLN A 52 -11.71 -11.80 3.65
CA GLN A 52 -12.98 -11.95 2.92
C GLN A 52 -12.91 -13.08 1.87
N LEU A 53 -11.82 -13.15 1.11
CA LEU A 53 -11.64 -14.20 0.10
C LEU A 53 -11.52 -15.58 0.76
N VAL A 54 -10.68 -15.73 1.77
CA VAL A 54 -10.35 -17.04 2.37
C VAL A 54 -11.46 -17.55 3.28
N ASP A 55 -12.07 -16.67 4.07
CA ASP A 55 -13.07 -17.09 5.08
C ASP A 55 -14.48 -17.21 4.50
N ARG A 56 -14.79 -16.49 3.41
CA ARG A 56 -16.13 -16.40 2.88
C ARG A 56 -16.27 -16.81 1.42
N ASP A 57 -15.52 -16.16 0.52
CA ASP A 57 -15.77 -16.26 -0.92
C ASP A 57 -15.24 -17.58 -1.50
N LEU A 58 -13.99 -17.96 -1.20
CA LEU A 58 -13.38 -19.23 -1.64
C LEU A 58 -14.13 -20.47 -1.14
N PRO A 59 -14.49 -20.60 0.16
CA PRO A 59 -15.25 -21.76 0.64
C PRO A 59 -16.61 -21.94 -0.08
N ARG A 60 -17.30 -20.83 -0.36
CA ARG A 60 -18.58 -20.85 -1.08
C ARG A 60 -18.42 -21.29 -2.53
N VAL A 61 -17.44 -20.72 -3.23
CA VAL A 61 -17.15 -21.07 -4.63
C VAL A 61 -16.63 -22.50 -4.74
N ALA A 62 -15.74 -22.93 -3.84
CA ALA A 62 -15.22 -24.30 -3.81
C ALA A 62 -16.35 -25.34 -3.63
N LYS A 63 -17.28 -25.06 -2.70
CA LYS A 63 -18.46 -25.92 -2.51
C LYS A 63 -19.35 -25.99 -3.75
N ALA A 64 -19.58 -24.85 -4.41
CA ALA A 64 -20.41 -24.78 -5.60
C ALA A 64 -19.77 -25.47 -6.83
N LEU A 65 -18.45 -25.38 -6.98
CA LEU A 65 -17.72 -25.95 -8.11
C LEU A 65 -17.36 -27.44 -7.92
N LYS A 66 -17.36 -27.97 -6.70
CA LYS A 66 -17.00 -29.37 -6.43
C LYS A 66 -17.71 -30.40 -7.33
N PRO A 67 -19.04 -30.30 -7.59
CA PRO A 67 -19.73 -31.26 -8.47
C PRO A 67 -19.27 -31.19 -9.93
N LEU A 68 -18.82 -30.00 -10.38
CA LEU A 68 -18.35 -29.77 -11.77
C LEU A 68 -16.91 -30.20 -11.97
N LEU A 69 -16.08 -30.05 -10.93
CA LEU A 69 -14.64 -30.34 -10.99
C LEU A 69 -14.26 -31.76 -10.55
N GLY A 70 -15.21 -32.52 -10.00
CA GLY A 70 -14.97 -33.88 -9.47
C GLY A 70 -14.24 -33.93 -8.13
N ARG A 71 -13.64 -32.82 -7.68
CA ARG A 71 -13.00 -32.64 -6.38
C ARG A 71 -13.22 -31.24 -5.82
N ALA A 72 -13.05 -31.08 -4.52
CA ALA A 72 -13.02 -29.76 -3.94
C ALA A 72 -11.68 -29.08 -4.27
N PRO A 73 -11.67 -27.84 -4.79
CA PRO A 73 -10.45 -27.07 -4.93
C PRO A 73 -9.88 -26.72 -3.55
N THR A 74 -8.55 -26.69 -3.47
CA THR A 74 -7.80 -26.33 -2.27
C THR A 74 -7.33 -24.88 -2.37
N PHE A 75 -7.23 -24.22 -1.21
CA PHE A 75 -6.72 -22.84 -1.17
C PHE A 75 -5.92 -22.60 0.10
N ALA A 76 -4.95 -21.71 0.03
CA ALA A 76 -4.11 -21.32 1.15
C ALA A 76 -3.85 -19.80 1.12
N ILE A 77 -3.56 -19.24 2.31
CA ILE A 77 -3.06 -17.88 2.44
C ILE A 77 -1.55 -17.93 2.63
N LEU A 78 -0.81 -17.08 1.93
CA LEU A 78 0.63 -16.95 2.11
C LEU A 78 1.00 -15.49 2.29
N LYS A 79 1.63 -15.18 3.42
CA LYS A 79 2.14 -13.86 3.78
C LYS A 79 3.66 -13.87 3.85
N GLY A 80 4.29 -12.70 3.84
CA GLY A 80 5.73 -12.59 4.08
C GLY A 80 6.10 -13.11 5.48
N ARG A 81 7.29 -13.68 5.64
CA ARG A 81 7.76 -14.29 6.91
C ARG A 81 7.61 -13.38 8.13
N ARG A 82 7.78 -12.08 7.95
CA ARG A 82 7.61 -11.07 9.01
C ARG A 82 6.17 -11.02 9.59
N ASN A 83 5.20 -11.61 8.90
CA ASN A 83 3.82 -11.71 9.40
C ASN A 83 3.56 -12.95 10.26
N TYR A 84 4.54 -13.84 10.38
CA TYR A 84 4.45 -15.03 11.23
C TYR A 84 5.36 -14.91 12.44
N LEU A 85 4.90 -15.47 13.56
CA LEU A 85 5.71 -15.64 14.75
C LEU A 85 6.89 -16.56 14.46
N CYS A 86 8.08 -16.16 14.85
CA CYS A 86 9.29 -16.98 14.76
C CYS A 86 9.57 -17.63 16.12
N LEU A 87 9.28 -18.92 16.25
CA LEU A 87 9.49 -19.66 17.49
C LEU A 87 10.98 -19.69 17.91
N ASN A 88 11.89 -19.81 16.96
CA ASN A 88 13.33 -19.76 17.24
C ASN A 88 13.74 -18.43 17.89
N LYS A 89 13.19 -17.31 17.42
CA LYS A 89 13.48 -15.98 17.99
C LYS A 89 12.74 -15.75 19.30
N LEU A 90 11.57 -16.35 19.47
CA LEU A 90 10.80 -16.29 20.70
C LEU A 90 11.50 -17.04 21.85
N HIS A 91 12.09 -18.21 21.58
CA HIS A 91 12.72 -19.06 22.59
C HIS A 91 14.21 -18.77 22.78
N GLY A 92 14.92 -18.27 21.75
CA GLY A 92 16.35 -17.98 21.75
C GLY A 92 16.70 -16.53 22.13
N GLY A 93 15.74 -15.77 22.62
CA GLY A 93 15.89 -14.34 22.88
C GLY A 93 16.74 -14.01 24.10
N ASP A 94 18.06 -14.10 23.97
CA ASP A 94 19.05 -13.45 24.83
C ASP A 94 19.34 -11.99 24.38
N GLU A 95 18.33 -11.30 23.89
CA GLU A 95 18.39 -9.83 23.82
C GLU A 95 17.84 -9.28 25.13
N ASN A 96 18.77 -9.04 26.06
CA ASN A 96 18.51 -8.33 27.31
C ASN A 96 17.77 -7.02 26.99
N PRO A 97 16.56 -6.78 27.53
CA PRO A 97 15.84 -5.52 27.32
C PRO A 97 16.58 -4.29 27.86
N GLU A 98 17.71 -4.50 28.56
CA GLU A 98 18.51 -3.46 29.19
C GLU A 98 19.42 -2.67 28.23
N ASP A 99 19.58 -3.11 26.96
CA ASP A 99 20.45 -2.43 25.98
C ASP A 99 19.76 -1.28 25.20
N GLU A 100 18.47 -1.05 25.39
CA GLU A 100 17.80 0.16 24.91
C GLU A 100 17.47 1.06 26.13
N LEU A 101 17.90 2.32 26.10
CA LEU A 101 17.53 3.38 27.04
C LEU A 101 16.02 3.65 26.97
N PHE A 102 15.22 2.83 27.66
CA PHE A 102 13.76 2.98 27.68
C PHE A 102 13.29 3.70 28.95
N ASP A 103 12.33 4.60 28.76
CA ASP A 103 11.49 5.13 29.83
C ASP A 103 10.86 3.95 30.62
N PRO A 104 10.92 3.92 31.97
CA PRO A 104 10.35 2.84 32.79
C PRO A 104 8.87 2.53 32.50
N PHE A 105 8.10 3.50 32.04
CA PHE A 105 6.71 3.30 31.61
C PHE A 105 6.58 2.56 30.27
N GLN A 106 7.51 2.77 29.35
CA GLN A 106 7.52 2.05 28.05
C GLN A 106 7.99 0.59 28.23
N ILE A 107 8.97 0.33 29.09
CA ILE A 107 9.42 -1.03 29.44
C ILE A 107 8.25 -1.85 29.96
N SER A 108 7.42 -1.28 30.84
CA SER A 108 6.24 -1.98 31.39
C SER A 108 5.17 -2.30 30.33
N ALA A 109 4.97 -1.42 29.33
CA ALA A 109 4.02 -1.65 28.24
C ALA A 109 4.56 -2.68 27.25
N MET A 110 5.82 -2.60 26.87
CA MET A 110 6.50 -3.55 25.98
C MET A 110 6.59 -4.95 26.63
N GLY A 111 6.98 -5.03 27.90
CA GLY A 111 7.02 -6.29 28.65
C GLY A 111 5.66 -6.99 28.69
N ARG A 112 4.56 -6.23 28.91
CA ARG A 112 3.20 -6.79 28.84
C ARG A 112 2.85 -7.29 27.44
N ALA A 113 3.26 -6.58 26.40
CA ALA A 113 3.00 -6.98 25.01
C ALA A 113 3.79 -8.24 24.64
N VAL A 114 5.06 -8.36 25.05
CA VAL A 114 5.88 -9.56 24.86
C VAL A 114 5.30 -10.75 25.60
N LYS A 115 4.92 -10.60 26.88
CA LYS A 115 4.26 -11.65 27.66
C LYS A 115 2.99 -12.15 26.96
N ARG A 116 2.17 -11.24 26.45
CA ARG A 116 0.95 -11.62 25.72
C ARG A 116 1.25 -12.38 24.43
N ILE A 117 2.35 -12.04 23.72
CA ILE A 117 2.76 -12.82 22.55
C ILE A 117 3.18 -14.23 22.96
N HIS A 118 3.88 -14.42 24.07
CA HIS A 118 4.24 -15.75 24.57
C HIS A 118 3.00 -16.58 24.91
N GLU A 119 2.05 -16.00 25.65
CA GLU A 119 0.78 -16.68 25.98
C GLU A 119 -0.01 -17.06 24.71
N TRP A 120 -0.06 -16.17 23.73
CA TRP A 120 -0.73 -16.43 22.45
C TRP A 120 0.02 -17.46 21.58
N ALA A 121 1.33 -17.56 21.72
CA ALA A 121 2.14 -18.53 20.97
C ALA A 121 1.77 -19.98 21.27
N ASP A 122 1.32 -20.26 22.50
CA ASP A 122 0.87 -21.58 22.93
C ASP A 122 -0.50 -21.96 22.35
N ASP A 123 -1.34 -20.98 22.03
CA ASP A 123 -2.73 -21.18 21.58
C ASP A 123 -2.90 -21.07 20.05
N THR A 124 -1.96 -20.39 19.34
CA THR A 124 -2.13 -20.14 17.90
C THR A 124 -1.79 -21.37 17.04
N GLU A 125 -2.65 -21.67 16.10
CA GLU A 125 -2.39 -22.72 15.10
C GLU A 125 -1.58 -22.21 13.90
N THR A 126 -1.69 -20.92 13.57
CA THR A 126 -1.12 -20.31 12.35
C THR A 126 0.10 -19.46 12.61
N GLY A 127 0.24 -18.90 13.81
CA GLY A 127 1.24 -17.90 14.16
C GLY A 127 1.11 -16.59 13.36
N ASP A 128 -0.05 -16.37 12.70
CA ASP A 128 -0.30 -15.18 11.88
C ASP A 128 -0.56 -13.97 12.78
N ARG A 129 0.27 -12.93 12.64
CA ARG A 129 0.17 -11.67 13.38
C ARG A 129 -1.24 -11.08 13.43
N ASP A 130 -2.00 -11.23 12.34
CA ASP A 130 -3.33 -10.62 12.22
C ASP A 130 -4.40 -11.33 13.08
N GLU A 131 -4.08 -12.50 13.64
CA GLU A 131 -4.93 -13.21 14.60
C GLU A 131 -4.67 -12.79 16.04
N LEU A 132 -3.57 -12.07 16.30
CA LEU A 132 -3.26 -11.52 17.63
C LEU A 132 -4.16 -10.31 17.92
N VAL A 133 -5.23 -10.51 18.70
CA VAL A 133 -6.20 -9.46 19.07
C VAL A 133 -6.23 -9.27 20.58
N PRO A 134 -6.04 -8.01 21.06
CA PRO A 134 -5.64 -6.80 20.34
C PRO A 134 -4.21 -6.92 19.81
N GLY A 135 -3.91 -6.23 18.68
CA GLY A 135 -2.57 -6.25 18.06
C GLY A 135 -1.48 -5.64 18.95
N VAL A 136 -0.24 -5.81 18.55
CA VAL A 136 0.93 -5.21 19.20
C VAL A 136 1.62 -4.20 18.28
N PRO A 137 2.37 -3.22 18.83
CA PRO A 137 3.18 -2.30 18.02
C PRO A 137 4.17 -3.05 17.13
N ASP A 138 4.48 -2.47 15.96
CA ASP A 138 5.44 -3.04 15.01
C ASP A 138 6.84 -3.24 15.61
N SER A 139 7.28 -2.36 16.49
CA SER A 139 8.54 -2.48 17.21
C SER A 139 8.59 -3.76 18.06
N THR A 140 7.52 -4.04 18.81
CA THR A 140 7.40 -5.26 19.61
C THR A 140 7.32 -6.51 18.75
N TRP A 141 6.53 -6.47 17.64
CA TRP A 141 6.40 -7.60 16.73
C TRP A 141 7.72 -7.98 16.05
N ARG A 142 8.56 -7.00 15.72
CA ARG A 142 9.90 -7.24 15.14
C ARG A 142 10.83 -8.02 16.08
N MET A 143 10.62 -7.98 17.38
CA MET A 143 11.41 -8.76 18.34
C MET A 143 11.16 -10.27 18.23
N VAL A 144 10.00 -10.67 17.76
CA VAL A 144 9.55 -12.08 17.67
C VAL A 144 9.32 -12.56 16.23
N SER A 145 9.67 -11.77 15.25
CA SER A 145 9.52 -12.11 13.82
C SER A 145 10.82 -11.91 13.05
N VAL A 146 10.93 -12.56 11.89
CA VAL A 146 12.11 -12.48 11.01
C VAL A 146 11.70 -12.21 9.56
N THR A 147 12.59 -11.57 8.80
CA THR A 147 12.48 -11.46 7.35
C THR A 147 12.94 -12.76 6.67
N ALA A 148 12.70 -12.88 5.36
CA ALA A 148 13.19 -14.01 4.59
C ALA A 148 14.74 -14.10 4.59
N ARG A 149 15.42 -12.95 4.58
CA ARG A 149 16.90 -12.88 4.61
C ARG A 149 17.47 -13.28 5.98
N GLU A 150 16.77 -12.96 7.08
CA GLU A 150 17.17 -13.28 8.45
C GLU A 150 16.90 -14.76 8.82
N CYS A 151 15.96 -15.41 8.15
CA CYS A 151 15.54 -16.77 8.47
C CYS A 151 16.61 -17.82 8.12
N LEU A 152 16.86 -18.77 9.02
CA LEU A 152 17.75 -19.91 8.80
C LEU A 152 17.25 -20.87 7.71
N GLY A 153 15.94 -20.89 7.47
CA GLY A 153 15.27 -21.92 6.66
C GLY A 153 15.01 -23.21 7.46
N ALA A 154 14.02 -23.99 7.03
CA ALA A 154 13.56 -25.17 7.76
C ALA A 154 14.69 -26.17 8.09
N ALA A 155 15.58 -26.42 7.14
CA ALA A 155 16.65 -27.43 7.29
C ALA A 155 17.72 -27.08 8.35
N LYS A 156 17.92 -25.79 8.66
CA LYS A 156 18.94 -25.32 9.62
C LYS A 156 18.34 -24.78 10.92
N CYS A 157 17.03 -24.62 10.99
CA CYS A 157 16.34 -24.06 12.15
C CYS A 157 16.03 -25.15 13.18
N PRO A 158 16.37 -24.98 14.48
CA PRO A 158 16.08 -25.99 15.51
C PRO A 158 14.58 -26.32 15.63
N VAL A 159 13.71 -25.34 15.36
CA VAL A 159 12.24 -25.46 15.40
C VAL A 159 11.63 -25.45 14.00
N GLY A 160 12.39 -25.92 13.01
CA GLY A 160 11.97 -25.89 11.60
C GLY A 160 10.67 -26.66 11.32
N ASP A 161 10.48 -27.79 11.97
CA ASP A 161 9.29 -28.65 11.81
C ASP A 161 8.02 -28.02 12.42
N GLU A 162 8.17 -27.16 13.42
CA GLU A 162 7.07 -26.45 14.09
C GLU A 162 6.83 -25.06 13.50
N CYS A 163 7.67 -24.64 12.52
CA CYS A 163 7.67 -23.29 11.98
C CYS A 163 6.37 -22.94 11.26
N PHE A 164 5.65 -21.95 11.74
CA PHE A 164 4.40 -21.44 11.16
C PHE A 164 4.58 -20.98 9.70
N ALA A 165 5.63 -20.24 9.41
CA ALA A 165 5.91 -19.75 8.06
C ALA A 165 6.22 -20.90 7.08
N GLU A 166 6.91 -21.95 7.51
CA GLU A 166 7.19 -23.10 6.65
C GLU A 166 5.95 -23.97 6.44
N ARG A 167 5.09 -24.14 7.45
CA ARG A 167 3.78 -24.80 7.28
C ARG A 167 2.92 -24.07 6.26
N ALA A 168 2.78 -22.74 6.39
CA ALA A 168 2.03 -21.92 5.43
C ALA A 168 2.58 -22.05 4.01
N ARG A 169 3.90 -22.10 3.84
CA ARG A 169 4.55 -22.31 2.52
C ARG A 169 4.28 -23.72 1.98
N ALA A 170 4.35 -24.73 2.82
CA ALA A 170 4.07 -26.12 2.42
C ALA A 170 2.60 -26.31 2.02
N GLU A 171 1.67 -25.66 2.70
CA GLU A 171 0.26 -25.63 2.35
C GLU A 171 0.02 -24.89 1.03
N ALA A 172 0.63 -23.71 0.86
CA ALA A 172 0.56 -22.95 -0.37
C ALA A 172 1.11 -23.73 -1.58
N GLY A 173 2.20 -24.49 -1.39
CA GLY A 173 2.80 -25.34 -2.42
C GLY A 173 1.92 -26.51 -2.89
N ARG A 174 0.81 -26.81 -2.18
CA ARG A 174 -0.15 -27.88 -2.52
C ARG A 174 -1.52 -27.33 -2.91
N ALA A 175 -1.72 -26.02 -2.80
CA ALA A 175 -3.01 -25.39 -3.03
C ALA A 175 -3.23 -25.07 -4.51
N ASP A 176 -4.48 -25.24 -4.97
CA ASP A 176 -4.91 -24.78 -6.29
C ASP A 176 -4.92 -23.24 -6.36
N ILE A 177 -5.31 -22.59 -5.26
CA ILE A 177 -5.37 -21.12 -5.17
C ILE A 177 -4.53 -20.65 -3.99
N VAL A 178 -3.60 -19.74 -4.25
CA VAL A 178 -2.82 -19.06 -3.21
C VAL A 178 -3.21 -17.60 -3.13
N VAL A 179 -3.73 -17.18 -1.98
CA VAL A 179 -4.07 -15.78 -1.69
C VAL A 179 -2.88 -15.11 -1.00
N THR A 180 -2.47 -13.97 -1.53
CA THR A 180 -1.34 -13.18 -1.00
C THR A 180 -1.62 -11.67 -1.07
N ASN A 181 -0.64 -10.83 -0.73
CA ASN A 181 -0.71 -9.39 -0.91
C ASN A 181 0.25 -8.89 -2.00
N HIS A 182 0.02 -7.65 -2.46
CA HIS A 182 0.85 -7.05 -3.51
C HIS A 182 2.33 -6.90 -3.11
N ALA A 183 2.62 -6.73 -1.82
CA ALA A 183 4.00 -6.65 -1.36
C ALA A 183 4.73 -7.98 -1.53
N LEU A 184 4.10 -9.11 -1.17
CA LEU A 184 4.73 -10.42 -1.34
C LEU A 184 4.83 -10.81 -2.82
N LEU A 185 3.83 -10.46 -3.65
CA LEU A 185 3.91 -10.62 -5.10
C LEU A 185 5.08 -9.81 -5.68
N ALA A 186 5.30 -8.56 -5.21
CA ALA A 186 6.43 -7.74 -5.62
C ALA A 186 7.77 -8.35 -5.21
N ILE A 187 7.91 -8.83 -3.96
CA ILE A 187 9.12 -9.51 -3.48
C ILE A 187 9.41 -10.75 -4.33
N ASP A 188 8.41 -11.58 -4.59
CA ASP A 188 8.56 -12.77 -5.42
C ASP A 188 9.04 -12.43 -6.84
N ALA A 189 8.48 -11.40 -7.45
CA ALA A 189 8.91 -10.93 -8.76
C ALA A 189 10.36 -10.42 -8.74
N MET A 190 10.78 -9.71 -7.69
CA MET A 190 12.13 -9.17 -7.54
C MET A 190 13.16 -10.25 -7.23
N ASP A 191 12.84 -11.22 -6.37
CA ASP A 191 13.73 -12.31 -5.94
C ASP A 191 13.74 -13.51 -6.91
N GLY A 192 13.18 -13.36 -8.10
CA GLY A 192 13.23 -14.39 -9.14
C GLY A 192 12.25 -15.55 -8.93
N ARG A 193 11.13 -15.34 -8.25
CA ARG A 193 10.08 -16.33 -7.94
C ARG A 193 10.50 -17.42 -6.96
N ALA A 194 11.19 -17.05 -5.92
CA ALA A 194 11.62 -17.98 -4.87
C ALA A 194 10.65 -18.04 -3.68
N VAL A 195 9.64 -17.18 -3.63
CA VAL A 195 8.78 -16.98 -2.45
C VAL A 195 7.41 -17.63 -2.61
N LEU A 196 6.74 -17.40 -3.74
CA LEU A 196 5.45 -18.01 -4.09
C LEU A 196 5.66 -19.37 -4.75
N PRO A 197 4.68 -20.30 -4.69
CA PRO A 197 4.70 -21.52 -5.48
C PRO A 197 4.80 -21.22 -6.97
N GLU A 198 5.25 -22.20 -7.77
CA GLU A 198 5.24 -22.08 -9.22
C GLU A 198 3.82 -21.84 -9.74
N HIS A 199 3.63 -20.82 -10.56
CA HIS A 199 2.33 -20.37 -11.04
C HIS A 199 2.44 -19.74 -12.43
N ASP A 200 1.42 -19.91 -13.24
CA ASP A 200 1.31 -19.38 -14.60
C ASP A 200 0.26 -18.27 -14.73
N VAL A 201 -0.63 -18.15 -13.75
CA VAL A 201 -1.68 -17.12 -13.71
C VAL A 201 -1.63 -16.33 -12.41
N VAL A 202 -1.72 -15.01 -12.54
CA VAL A 202 -1.81 -14.08 -11.40
C VAL A 202 -3.05 -13.21 -11.55
N VAL A 203 -3.88 -13.18 -10.52
CA VAL A 203 -4.98 -12.21 -10.39
C VAL A 203 -4.54 -11.12 -9.42
N VAL A 204 -4.56 -9.87 -9.84
CA VAL A 204 -4.26 -8.69 -9.01
C VAL A 204 -5.56 -7.95 -8.74
N ASP A 205 -6.11 -8.14 -7.55
CA ASP A 205 -7.31 -7.43 -7.10
C ASP A 205 -6.93 -6.09 -6.45
N GLU A 206 -7.69 -5.04 -6.74
CA GLU A 206 -7.33 -3.65 -6.46
C GLU A 206 -5.99 -3.24 -7.11
N ALA A 207 -5.85 -3.58 -8.40
CA ALA A 207 -4.63 -3.44 -9.19
C ALA A 207 -4.11 -1.99 -9.30
N HIS A 208 -4.94 -0.99 -8.99
CA HIS A 208 -4.54 0.41 -8.91
C HIS A 208 -3.48 0.67 -7.82
N GLU A 209 -3.38 -0.19 -6.79
CA GLU A 209 -2.37 -0.08 -5.73
C GLU A 209 -1.05 -0.78 -6.06
N LEU A 210 -1.02 -1.61 -7.10
CA LEU A 210 0.15 -2.46 -7.42
C LEU A 210 1.44 -1.66 -7.55
N VAL A 211 1.40 -0.54 -8.28
CA VAL A 211 2.60 0.30 -8.56
C VAL A 211 3.18 0.89 -7.29
N ASP A 212 2.34 1.39 -6.40
CA ASP A 212 2.79 1.99 -5.14
C ASP A 212 3.36 0.92 -4.19
N ARG A 213 2.76 -0.27 -4.15
CA ARG A 213 3.27 -1.39 -3.35
C ARG A 213 4.60 -1.91 -3.87
N VAL A 214 4.75 -2.06 -5.20
CA VAL A 214 6.04 -2.44 -5.82
C VAL A 214 7.10 -1.37 -5.57
N THR A 215 6.75 -0.10 -5.72
CA THR A 215 7.66 1.02 -5.42
C THR A 215 8.11 0.99 -3.96
N GLY A 216 7.18 0.79 -3.02
CA GLY A 216 7.50 0.71 -1.59
C GLY A 216 8.44 -0.46 -1.26
N VAL A 217 8.20 -1.65 -1.82
CA VAL A 217 9.09 -2.81 -1.63
C VAL A 217 10.48 -2.56 -2.22
N ALA A 218 10.55 -1.88 -3.36
CA ALA A 218 11.80 -1.56 -4.04
C ALA A 218 12.54 -0.34 -3.45
N THR A 219 11.98 0.35 -2.45
CA THR A 219 12.61 1.49 -1.79
C THR A 219 13.62 1.03 -0.75
N GLY A 220 14.87 1.46 -0.91
CA GLY A 220 15.93 1.28 0.10
C GLY A 220 15.97 2.48 1.06
N GLU A 221 16.25 2.21 2.33
CA GLU A 221 16.36 3.21 3.40
C GLU A 221 17.70 3.08 4.12
N LEU A 222 18.36 4.20 4.39
CA LEU A 222 19.63 4.26 5.13
C LEU A 222 19.61 5.40 6.14
N SER A 223 19.94 5.09 7.39
CA SER A 223 20.14 6.11 8.45
C SER A 223 21.35 5.76 9.32
N ALA A 224 21.87 6.73 10.04
CA ALA A 224 22.95 6.49 11.03
C ALA A 224 22.56 5.43 12.05
N GLY A 225 21.30 5.45 12.52
CA GLY A 225 20.79 4.47 13.49
C GLY A 225 20.79 3.03 12.95
N VAL A 226 20.46 2.84 11.67
CA VAL A 226 20.51 1.52 11.01
C VAL A 226 21.97 1.03 10.95
N VAL A 227 22.92 1.88 10.54
CA VAL A 227 24.35 1.53 10.44
C VAL A 227 24.90 1.18 11.83
N ALA A 228 24.61 1.99 12.85
CA ALA A 228 25.04 1.74 14.23
C ALA A 228 24.48 0.43 14.80
N ALA A 229 23.20 0.12 14.53
CA ALA A 229 22.59 -1.14 14.95
C ALA A 229 23.25 -2.37 14.29
N VAL A 230 23.62 -2.27 13.01
CA VAL A 230 24.35 -3.32 12.29
C VAL A 230 25.76 -3.48 12.85
N ALA A 231 26.49 -2.39 13.09
CA ALA A 231 27.83 -2.42 13.67
C ALA A 231 27.84 -3.10 15.05
N ARG A 232 26.90 -2.76 15.93
CA ARG A 232 26.75 -3.35 17.27
C ARG A 232 26.50 -4.87 17.22
N ARG A 233 25.66 -5.33 16.31
CA ARG A 233 25.44 -6.77 16.11
C ARG A 233 26.68 -7.49 15.61
N LEU A 234 27.38 -6.88 14.66
CA LEU A 234 28.61 -7.45 14.09
C LEU A 234 29.76 -7.52 15.11
N GLY A 235 29.87 -6.57 16.03
CA GLY A 235 30.89 -6.55 17.08
C GLY A 235 30.89 -7.79 17.98
N ARG A 236 29.77 -8.54 18.02
CA ARG A 236 29.69 -9.83 18.74
C ARG A 236 30.16 -11.03 17.89
N LEU A 237 30.39 -10.83 16.58
CA LEU A 237 30.62 -11.90 15.60
C LEU A 237 31.97 -11.80 14.86
N ILE A 238 32.54 -10.59 14.82
CA ILE A 238 33.80 -10.27 14.13
C ILE A 238 34.74 -9.50 15.07
N ASP A 239 35.95 -9.19 14.58
CA ASP A 239 36.87 -8.33 15.31
C ASP A 239 36.23 -6.96 15.62
N GLN A 240 36.28 -6.57 16.90
CA GLN A 240 35.61 -5.35 17.38
C GLN A 240 36.09 -4.10 16.64
N SER A 241 37.38 -4.02 16.30
CA SER A 241 37.95 -2.86 15.58
C SER A 241 37.36 -2.66 14.20
N ILE A 242 36.95 -3.75 13.54
CA ILE A 242 36.27 -3.70 12.23
C ILE A 242 34.84 -3.20 12.40
N ALA A 243 34.14 -3.67 13.43
CA ALA A 243 32.77 -3.23 13.73
C ALA A 243 32.76 -1.75 14.18
N ASP A 244 33.74 -1.33 14.99
CA ASP A 244 33.87 0.06 15.45
C ASP A 244 34.06 1.04 14.28
N ARG A 245 34.82 0.67 13.27
CA ARG A 245 34.97 1.47 12.03
C ARG A 245 33.64 1.67 11.31
N LEU A 246 32.75 0.67 11.30
CA LEU A 246 31.42 0.81 10.73
C LEU A 246 30.54 1.73 11.59
N ALA A 247 30.65 1.64 12.90
CA ALA A 247 29.94 2.55 13.82
C ALA A 247 30.39 4.00 13.63
N GLU A 248 31.71 4.26 13.57
CA GLU A 248 32.28 5.58 13.30
C GLU A 248 31.84 6.15 11.94
N ALA A 249 31.81 5.32 10.89
CA ALA A 249 31.32 5.71 9.58
C ALA A 249 29.83 6.08 9.62
N GLY A 250 29.02 5.33 10.41
CA GLY A 250 27.60 5.62 10.64
C GLY A 250 27.38 6.94 11.39
N GLU A 251 28.16 7.21 12.42
CA GLU A 251 28.13 8.48 13.14
C GLU A 251 28.53 9.66 12.22
N GLY A 252 29.60 9.50 11.43
CA GLY A 252 30.01 10.47 10.43
C GLY A 252 28.93 10.76 9.40
N LEU A 253 28.23 9.73 8.93
CA LEU A 253 27.06 9.89 8.07
C LEU A 253 25.96 10.67 8.78
N GLY A 254 25.66 10.36 10.04
CA GLY A 254 24.67 11.08 10.84
C GLY A 254 24.94 12.57 10.91
N LEU A 255 26.17 12.95 11.26
CA LEU A 255 26.59 14.35 11.37
C LEU A 255 26.41 15.09 10.03
N VAL A 256 26.80 14.45 8.93
CA VAL A 256 26.64 15.06 7.59
C VAL A 256 25.15 15.23 7.24
N LEU A 257 24.30 14.25 7.55
CA LEU A 257 22.88 14.32 7.24
C LEU A 257 22.15 15.40 8.06
N GLU A 258 22.56 15.66 9.32
CA GLU A 258 21.96 16.70 10.16
C GLU A 258 22.15 18.10 9.55
N ASP A 259 23.25 18.37 8.89
CA ASP A 259 23.52 19.64 8.23
C ASP A 259 22.79 19.81 6.89
N LEU A 260 22.24 18.71 6.33
CA LEU A 260 21.59 18.74 5.04
C LEU A 260 20.07 18.96 5.18
N ARG A 261 19.51 19.73 4.24
CA ARG A 261 18.06 19.98 4.20
C ARG A 261 17.31 18.77 3.65
N PRO A 262 16.17 18.42 4.25
CA PRO A 262 15.26 17.42 3.69
C PRO A 262 14.81 17.80 2.28
N GLY A 263 14.58 16.77 1.46
CA GLY A 263 14.11 16.93 0.08
C GLY A 263 14.88 16.06 -0.90
N ARG A 264 14.47 16.15 -2.16
CA ARG A 264 15.07 15.39 -3.25
C ARG A 264 16.45 15.93 -3.62
N TRP A 265 17.40 15.02 -3.83
CA TRP A 265 18.73 15.36 -4.30
C TRP A 265 18.82 15.31 -5.83
N GLU A 266 19.13 16.44 -6.43
CA GLU A 266 19.38 16.54 -7.88
C GLU A 266 20.84 16.20 -8.23
N ALA A 267 21.75 16.45 -7.30
CA ALA A 267 23.15 16.03 -7.34
C ALA A 267 23.52 15.46 -5.97
N LEU A 268 24.48 14.55 -5.95
CA LEU A 268 25.02 14.02 -4.71
C LEU A 268 25.80 15.13 -3.98
N PRO A 269 25.38 15.55 -2.76
CA PRO A 269 26.13 16.52 -1.98
C PRO A 269 27.53 15.98 -1.65
N GLN A 270 28.57 16.79 -1.86
CA GLN A 270 29.95 16.36 -1.68
C GLN A 270 30.24 15.76 -0.27
N PRO A 271 29.75 16.36 0.84
CA PRO A 271 29.93 15.75 2.16
C PRO A 271 29.26 14.38 2.27
N ALA A 272 28.05 14.22 1.69
CA ALA A 272 27.32 12.95 1.71
C ALA A 272 28.02 11.87 0.88
N SER A 273 28.64 12.23 -0.25
CA SER A 273 29.42 11.30 -1.06
C SER A 273 30.54 10.65 -0.26
N GLY A 274 31.35 11.46 0.45
CA GLY A 274 32.43 10.95 1.29
C GLY A 274 31.93 10.06 2.44
N ALA A 275 30.86 10.49 3.11
CA ALA A 275 30.27 9.73 4.22
C ALA A 275 29.67 8.39 3.77
N LEU A 276 28.96 8.37 2.64
CA LEU A 276 28.41 7.13 2.06
C LEU A 276 29.52 6.19 1.60
N SER A 277 30.59 6.69 1.01
CA SER A 277 31.75 5.87 0.61
C SER A 277 32.42 5.26 1.84
N ALA A 278 32.58 6.01 2.95
CA ALA A 278 33.12 5.49 4.20
C ALA A 278 32.25 4.37 4.78
N VAL A 279 30.91 4.52 4.76
CA VAL A 279 29.98 3.47 5.18
C VAL A 279 30.11 2.23 4.30
N LEU A 280 30.18 2.42 2.97
CA LEU A 280 30.31 1.30 2.02
C LEU A 280 31.60 0.51 2.26
N ASP A 281 32.73 1.20 2.40
CA ASP A 281 34.05 0.58 2.63
C ASP A 281 34.11 -0.15 3.98
N ALA A 282 33.59 0.48 5.05
CA ALA A 282 33.55 -0.14 6.37
C ALA A 282 32.61 -1.36 6.41
N ALA A 283 31.46 -1.28 5.75
CA ALA A 283 30.53 -2.39 5.64
C ALA A 283 31.12 -3.55 4.79
N ALA A 284 31.85 -3.25 3.71
CA ALA A 284 32.56 -4.26 2.93
C ALA A 284 33.68 -4.96 3.76
N ALA A 285 34.39 -4.21 4.59
CA ALA A 285 35.35 -4.79 5.55
C ALA A 285 34.67 -5.72 6.56
N CYS A 286 33.51 -5.33 7.10
CA CYS A 286 32.70 -6.18 7.98
C CYS A 286 32.24 -7.47 7.29
N ARG A 287 31.80 -7.40 6.03
CA ARG A 287 31.45 -8.60 5.24
C ARG A 287 32.63 -9.56 5.10
N THR A 288 33.81 -9.03 4.83
CA THR A 288 35.04 -9.83 4.75
C THR A 288 35.39 -10.46 6.10
N GLY A 289 35.28 -9.70 7.20
CA GLY A 289 35.52 -10.16 8.57
C GLY A 289 34.53 -11.24 9.02
N LEU A 290 33.27 -11.13 8.60
CA LEU A 290 32.23 -12.11 8.89
C LEU A 290 32.56 -13.47 8.23
N GLY A 291 33.14 -13.45 7.03
CA GLY A 291 33.54 -14.65 6.29
C GLY A 291 32.36 -15.50 5.80
N GLY A 292 32.68 -16.72 5.34
CA GLY A 292 31.66 -17.67 4.86
C GLY A 292 30.95 -18.45 5.97
N GLU A 293 30.07 -19.37 5.57
CA GLU A 293 29.36 -20.28 6.48
C GLU A 293 30.35 -21.11 7.30
N ARG A 294 30.14 -21.16 8.62
CA ARG A 294 30.91 -21.96 9.58
C ARG A 294 29.97 -22.98 10.24
N ARG A 295 30.52 -24.11 10.70
CA ARG A 295 29.78 -24.99 11.61
C ARG A 295 29.73 -24.29 12.98
N GLU A 296 28.56 -23.85 13.37
CA GLU A 296 28.30 -23.11 14.62
C GLU A 296 27.07 -23.70 15.31
N GLU A 297 26.92 -23.42 16.58
CA GLU A 297 25.67 -23.69 17.31
C GLU A 297 24.49 -22.95 16.65
N PRO A 298 23.26 -23.51 16.68
CA PRO A 298 22.11 -22.98 15.99
C PRO A 298 21.82 -21.51 16.29
N ASP A 299 21.94 -21.07 17.55
CA ASP A 299 21.67 -19.69 17.96
C ASP A 299 22.72 -18.72 17.42
N THR A 300 24.00 -19.11 17.43
CA THR A 300 25.10 -18.33 16.85
C THR A 300 24.90 -18.23 15.33
N ALA A 301 24.50 -19.31 14.67
CA ALA A 301 24.19 -19.33 13.24
C ALA A 301 23.00 -18.41 12.90
N ALA A 302 21.96 -18.36 13.75
CA ALA A 302 20.83 -17.47 13.61
C ALA A 302 21.25 -15.99 13.72
N ASN A 303 21.97 -15.65 14.77
CA ASN A 303 22.47 -14.29 15.01
C ASN A 303 23.40 -13.83 13.87
N ARG A 304 24.27 -14.72 13.38
CA ARG A 304 25.12 -14.45 12.20
C ARG A 304 24.28 -14.18 10.96
N LYS A 305 23.24 -14.97 10.70
CA LYS A 305 22.36 -14.80 9.53
C LYS A 305 21.61 -13.48 9.58
N ILE A 306 21.11 -13.09 10.75
CA ILE A 306 20.45 -11.80 10.97
C ILE A 306 21.43 -10.65 10.72
N ALA A 307 22.65 -10.74 11.30
CA ALA A 307 23.67 -9.71 11.12
C ALA A 307 24.12 -9.59 9.67
N GLN A 308 24.31 -10.74 8.98
CA GLN A 308 24.65 -10.77 7.56
C GLN A 308 23.56 -10.12 6.70
N ALA A 309 22.30 -10.46 6.92
CA ALA A 309 21.19 -9.89 6.17
C ALA A 309 21.10 -8.36 6.32
N ALA A 310 21.26 -7.88 7.55
CA ALA A 310 21.25 -6.45 7.83
C ALA A 310 22.47 -5.72 7.22
N LEU A 311 23.64 -6.36 7.23
CA LEU A 311 24.85 -5.84 6.60
C LEU A 311 24.71 -5.74 5.07
N GLU A 312 24.18 -6.79 4.42
CA GLU A 312 23.94 -6.77 2.97
C GLU A 312 22.92 -5.69 2.59
N GLU A 313 21.89 -5.45 3.40
CA GLU A 313 20.93 -4.36 3.18
C GLU A 313 21.61 -2.98 3.25
N VAL A 314 22.52 -2.76 4.20
CA VAL A 314 23.33 -1.53 4.29
C VAL A 314 24.24 -1.40 3.06
N LEU A 315 24.93 -2.46 2.65
CA LEU A 315 25.80 -2.48 1.46
C LEU A 315 25.02 -2.16 0.19
N ASP A 316 23.93 -2.89 -0.06
CA ASP A 316 23.11 -2.75 -1.26
C ASP A 316 22.52 -1.33 -1.35
N THR A 317 21.95 -0.84 -0.24
CA THR A 317 21.34 0.49 -0.20
C THR A 317 22.38 1.59 -0.37
N THR A 318 23.53 1.49 0.30
CA THR A 318 24.60 2.50 0.19
C THR A 318 25.19 2.54 -1.22
N ALA A 319 25.47 1.38 -1.80
CA ALA A 319 25.95 1.27 -3.18
C ALA A 319 24.93 1.87 -4.19
N ARG A 320 23.64 1.58 -3.97
CA ARG A 320 22.55 2.09 -4.79
C ARG A 320 22.40 3.61 -4.68
N LEU A 321 22.52 4.18 -3.47
CA LEU A 321 22.52 5.62 -3.23
C LEU A 321 23.65 6.34 -3.99
N LEU A 322 24.86 5.79 -3.97
CA LEU A 322 25.99 6.34 -4.72
C LEU A 322 25.77 6.23 -6.24
N LYS A 323 25.41 5.04 -6.72
CA LYS A 323 25.20 4.73 -8.14
C LYS A 323 24.07 5.53 -8.79
N ALA A 324 23.08 5.97 -8.00
CA ALA A 324 21.93 6.74 -8.51
C ALA A 324 22.35 8.03 -9.25
N PHE A 325 23.56 8.54 -9.00
CA PHE A 325 24.09 9.78 -9.59
C PHE A 325 25.08 9.56 -10.73
N ASP A 326 25.36 8.31 -11.13
CA ASP A 326 26.19 8.00 -12.31
C ASP A 326 25.56 8.50 -13.61
N GLU A 327 24.21 8.52 -13.67
CA GLU A 327 23.47 9.16 -14.76
C GLU A 327 23.28 10.65 -14.45
N PRO A 328 23.89 11.55 -15.27
CA PRO A 328 23.84 12.99 -15.05
C PRO A 328 22.43 13.58 -15.19
N ASP A 329 21.61 13.02 -16.12
CA ASP A 329 20.25 13.49 -16.38
C ASP A 329 19.26 12.90 -15.33
N PRO A 330 18.74 13.70 -14.40
CA PRO A 330 17.81 13.21 -13.38
C PRO A 330 16.54 12.54 -13.93
N ALA A 331 16.15 12.88 -15.17
CA ALA A 331 14.96 12.31 -15.80
C ALA A 331 15.18 10.88 -16.35
N LYS A 332 16.44 10.46 -16.49
CA LYS A 332 16.85 9.14 -16.99
C LYS A 332 17.33 8.20 -15.89
N ARG A 333 17.54 8.73 -14.69
CA ARG A 333 17.99 7.92 -13.55
C ARG A 333 17.04 6.78 -13.26
N TYR A 334 17.60 5.64 -12.87
CA TYR A 334 16.80 4.53 -12.38
C TYR A 334 16.17 4.86 -11.02
N ASP A 335 16.96 5.45 -10.12
CA ASP A 335 16.53 5.79 -8.75
C ASP A 335 16.38 7.29 -8.51
N VAL A 336 15.40 7.63 -7.69
CA VAL A 336 15.20 8.92 -7.07
C VAL A 336 15.74 8.86 -5.66
N VAL A 337 16.63 9.77 -5.29
CA VAL A 337 17.20 9.85 -3.94
C VAL A 337 16.68 11.09 -3.22
N TRP A 338 16.31 10.92 -1.96
CA TRP A 338 15.91 12.05 -1.11
C TRP A 338 16.25 11.82 0.35
N LEU A 339 16.39 12.92 1.09
CA LEU A 339 16.53 12.95 2.53
C LEU A 339 15.18 13.29 3.16
N ALA A 340 14.72 12.47 4.11
CA ALA A 340 13.49 12.70 4.86
C ALA A 340 13.77 12.83 6.36
N GLU A 341 12.88 13.52 7.07
CA GLU A 341 12.77 13.50 8.53
C GLU A 341 11.65 12.54 8.91
N VAL A 342 11.95 11.56 9.75
CA VAL A 342 11.03 10.48 10.13
C VAL A 342 10.90 10.41 11.65
N GLY A 343 9.69 10.10 12.12
CA GLY A 343 9.38 9.97 13.54
C GLY A 343 9.20 11.30 14.28
N ALA A 344 8.85 11.21 15.57
CA ALA A 344 8.66 12.38 16.43
C ALA A 344 10.00 13.13 16.67
N ASP A 345 11.09 12.39 16.71
CA ASP A 345 12.44 12.92 16.92
C ASP A 345 13.07 13.46 15.64
N ARG A 346 12.34 13.42 14.52
CA ARG A 346 12.76 13.95 13.21
C ARG A 346 14.12 13.46 12.74
N HIS A 347 14.45 12.19 13.02
CA HIS A 347 15.72 11.63 12.57
C HIS A 347 15.82 11.56 11.04
N LYS A 348 17.03 11.76 10.52
CA LYS A 348 17.29 11.83 9.09
C LYS A 348 17.44 10.44 8.49
N VAL A 349 16.69 10.21 7.39
CA VAL A 349 16.73 8.95 6.63
C VAL A 349 16.91 9.25 5.16
N LEU A 350 17.89 8.60 4.54
CA LEU A 350 18.06 8.59 3.09
C LEU A 350 17.19 7.50 2.47
N HIS A 351 16.52 7.84 1.39
CA HIS A 351 15.72 6.91 0.61
C HIS A 351 16.24 6.85 -0.83
N ALA A 352 16.19 5.65 -1.42
CA ALA A 352 16.38 5.43 -2.85
C ALA A 352 15.24 4.59 -3.39
N ALA A 353 14.45 5.12 -4.31
CA ALA A 353 13.31 4.43 -4.90
C ALA A 353 13.37 4.46 -6.44
N PRO A 354 12.89 3.41 -7.12
CA PRO A 354 12.82 3.44 -8.58
C PRO A 354 11.94 4.60 -9.06
N LEU A 355 12.43 5.34 -10.04
CA LEU A 355 11.65 6.38 -10.69
C LEU A 355 10.37 5.79 -11.32
N TRP A 356 10.51 4.63 -11.97
CA TRP A 356 9.41 3.87 -12.57
C TRP A 356 9.59 2.38 -12.32
N VAL A 357 8.53 1.71 -11.95
CA VAL A 357 8.51 0.25 -11.74
C VAL A 357 7.89 -0.52 -12.92
N GLY A 358 7.40 0.19 -13.93
CA GLY A 358 6.75 -0.43 -15.10
C GLY A 358 7.63 -1.41 -15.85
N GLY A 359 8.93 -1.10 -16.01
CA GLY A 359 9.89 -2.03 -16.63
C GLY A 359 10.07 -3.32 -15.83
N LEU A 360 10.17 -3.22 -14.51
CA LEU A 360 10.25 -4.36 -13.61
C LEU A 360 8.98 -5.22 -13.68
N LEU A 361 7.80 -4.59 -13.66
CA LEU A 361 6.53 -5.30 -13.79
C LEU A 361 6.42 -6.00 -15.15
N ARG A 362 6.81 -5.30 -16.24
CA ARG A 362 6.80 -5.86 -17.59
C ARG A 362 7.67 -7.12 -17.68
N GLU A 363 8.90 -7.06 -17.21
CA GLU A 363 9.85 -8.18 -17.29
C GLU A 363 9.51 -9.31 -16.33
N ARG A 364 9.20 -8.97 -15.07
CA ARG A 364 9.16 -9.93 -13.98
C ARG A 364 7.77 -10.48 -13.68
N LEU A 365 6.72 -9.74 -14.02
CA LEU A 365 5.34 -10.17 -13.80
C LEU A 365 4.66 -10.51 -15.14
N PHE A 366 4.50 -9.53 -16.04
CA PHE A 366 3.80 -9.74 -17.32
C PHE A 366 4.57 -10.67 -18.28
N GLY A 367 5.90 -10.64 -18.29
CA GLY A 367 6.71 -11.54 -19.11
C GLY A 367 6.73 -13.00 -18.64
N ARG A 368 6.13 -13.31 -17.47
CA ARG A 368 6.24 -14.65 -16.86
C ARG A 368 4.92 -15.31 -16.53
N SER A 369 3.84 -14.55 -16.40
CA SER A 369 2.53 -15.08 -16.04
C SER A 369 1.44 -14.34 -16.83
N THR A 370 0.34 -15.00 -17.06
CA THR A 370 -0.89 -14.35 -17.50
C THR A 370 -1.47 -13.56 -16.34
N VAL A 371 -1.64 -12.25 -16.50
CA VAL A 371 -2.06 -11.36 -15.43
C VAL A 371 -3.46 -10.83 -15.68
N VAL A 372 -4.33 -11.01 -14.70
CA VAL A 372 -5.66 -10.42 -14.62
C VAL A 372 -5.63 -9.29 -13.61
N LEU A 373 -5.70 -8.05 -14.10
CA LEU A 373 -5.77 -6.84 -13.28
C LEU A 373 -7.22 -6.48 -13.05
N THR A 374 -7.65 -6.29 -11.82
CA THR A 374 -9.04 -5.92 -11.54
C THR A 374 -9.15 -4.89 -10.42
N SER A 375 -10.07 -3.95 -10.58
CA SER A 375 -10.45 -2.97 -9.56
C SER A 375 -11.78 -2.30 -9.94
N ALA A 376 -12.35 -1.58 -8.97
CA ALA A 376 -13.49 -0.70 -9.24
C ALA A 376 -13.10 0.56 -10.05
N THR A 377 -11.79 0.88 -10.10
CA THR A 377 -11.29 2.14 -10.68
C THR A 377 -9.99 1.89 -11.43
N LEU A 378 -10.07 1.64 -12.73
CA LEU A 378 -8.92 1.46 -13.63
C LEU A 378 -8.98 2.37 -14.85
N ALA A 379 -10.17 2.71 -15.34
CA ALA A 379 -10.34 3.65 -16.44
C ALA A 379 -10.38 5.08 -15.88
N LEU A 380 -9.31 5.83 -16.10
CA LEU A 380 -9.18 7.23 -15.67
C LEU A 380 -9.27 8.15 -16.88
N GLY A 381 -10.12 9.17 -16.80
CA GLY A 381 -10.42 10.02 -17.95
C GLY A 381 -11.14 9.29 -19.09
N GLY A 382 -11.74 8.12 -18.82
CA GLY A 382 -12.49 7.30 -19.77
C GLY A 382 -11.68 6.23 -20.50
N ASN A 383 -10.39 6.00 -20.13
CA ASN A 383 -9.56 4.94 -20.70
C ASN A 383 -8.57 4.34 -19.67
N PHE A 384 -7.94 3.22 -20.04
CA PHE A 384 -6.99 2.51 -19.16
C PHE A 384 -5.53 3.00 -19.30
N ASP A 385 -5.21 3.85 -20.27
CA ASP A 385 -3.83 4.19 -20.65
C ASP A 385 -3.01 4.81 -19.53
N ALA A 386 -3.68 5.55 -18.64
CA ALA A 386 -3.00 6.18 -17.52
C ALA A 386 -2.36 5.15 -16.57
N LEU A 387 -3.09 4.08 -16.23
CA LEU A 387 -2.58 3.01 -15.38
C LEU A 387 -1.74 1.99 -16.17
N ALA A 388 -2.10 1.68 -17.41
CA ALA A 388 -1.31 0.80 -18.27
C ALA A 388 0.13 1.27 -18.40
N ARG A 389 0.33 2.57 -18.60
CA ARG A 389 1.68 3.18 -18.64
C ARG A 389 2.45 2.98 -17.32
N GLN A 390 1.78 3.08 -16.19
CA GLN A 390 2.42 2.86 -14.89
C GLN A 390 2.78 1.39 -14.67
N TRP A 391 1.98 0.46 -15.19
CA TRP A 391 2.28 -0.99 -15.18
C TRP A 391 3.34 -1.41 -16.19
N GLY A 392 3.76 -0.52 -17.11
CA GLY A 392 4.71 -0.84 -18.18
C GLY A 392 4.06 -1.54 -19.38
N LEU A 393 2.74 -1.48 -19.49
CA LEU A 393 1.98 -1.99 -20.61
C LEU A 393 1.86 -0.92 -21.73
N PRO A 394 1.79 -1.33 -23.02
CA PRO A 394 1.58 -0.39 -24.11
C PRO A 394 0.17 0.22 -24.01
N PRO A 395 -0.14 1.32 -24.74
CA PRO A 395 -1.49 1.83 -24.87
C PRO A 395 -2.47 0.75 -25.35
N ALA A 396 -3.71 0.78 -24.85
CA ALA A 396 -4.73 -0.21 -25.24
C ALA A 396 -5.14 -0.08 -26.71
N GLU A 397 -5.10 1.14 -27.26
CA GLU A 397 -5.37 1.45 -28.65
C GLU A 397 -4.14 2.11 -29.27
N SER A 398 -3.55 1.49 -30.29
CA SER A 398 -2.50 2.11 -31.09
C SER A 398 -3.10 3.30 -31.87
N ARG A 399 -2.61 4.51 -31.62
CA ARG A 399 -2.93 5.68 -32.44
C ARG A 399 -2.09 5.65 -33.73
N THR A 400 -2.62 6.23 -34.80
CA THR A 400 -1.94 6.33 -36.12
C THR A 400 -0.56 6.99 -36.04
N ASP A 401 -0.28 7.76 -35.00
CA ASP A 401 0.97 8.48 -34.77
C ASP A 401 1.89 7.80 -33.73
N ASP A 402 1.51 6.61 -33.20
CA ASP A 402 2.35 5.87 -32.26
C ASP A 402 3.57 5.27 -32.98
N PRO A 403 4.75 5.22 -32.33
CA PRO A 403 5.88 4.46 -32.87
C PRO A 403 5.49 3.00 -33.07
N VAL A 404 6.10 2.35 -34.08
CA VAL A 404 5.83 0.93 -34.42
C VAL A 404 5.73 0.10 -33.14
N PRO A 405 4.63 -0.65 -32.93
CA PRO A 405 4.46 -1.44 -31.72
C PRO A 405 5.65 -2.36 -31.50
N ASP A 406 6.21 -2.35 -30.30
CA ASP A 406 7.25 -3.29 -29.89
C ASP A 406 6.64 -4.72 -30.01
N PRO A 407 7.14 -5.60 -30.91
CA PRO A 407 6.57 -6.92 -31.11
C PRO A 407 6.69 -7.82 -29.86
N GLU A 408 7.59 -7.48 -28.93
CA GLU A 408 7.76 -8.17 -27.66
C GLU A 408 6.92 -7.56 -26.53
N ALA A 409 6.16 -6.50 -26.80
CA ALA A 409 5.31 -5.89 -25.79
C ALA A 409 4.21 -6.85 -25.34
N PRO A 410 3.90 -6.93 -24.04
CA PRO A 410 2.83 -7.77 -23.53
C PRO A 410 1.48 -7.43 -24.20
N LYS A 411 0.80 -8.45 -24.73
CA LYS A 411 -0.55 -8.29 -25.28
C LYS A 411 -1.56 -8.23 -24.15
N TRP A 412 -2.39 -7.22 -24.17
CA TRP A 412 -3.40 -7.03 -23.15
C TRP A 412 -4.65 -6.33 -23.72
N SER A 413 -5.76 -6.42 -22.98
CA SER A 413 -6.99 -5.71 -23.28
C SER A 413 -7.59 -5.07 -22.03
N GLY A 414 -8.24 -3.94 -22.20
CA GLY A 414 -9.02 -3.26 -21.15
C GLY A 414 -10.51 -3.53 -21.33
N LEU A 415 -11.22 -3.84 -20.25
CA LEU A 415 -12.67 -4.06 -20.25
C LEU A 415 -13.31 -3.32 -19.07
N ASP A 416 -14.18 -2.38 -19.36
CA ASP A 416 -15.07 -1.78 -18.36
C ASP A 416 -16.43 -2.51 -18.42
N VAL A 417 -16.76 -3.25 -17.36
CA VAL A 417 -18.05 -3.95 -17.26
C VAL A 417 -19.15 -3.06 -16.66
N GLY A 418 -18.80 -1.82 -16.32
CA GLY A 418 -19.72 -0.87 -15.71
C GLY A 418 -20.03 -1.16 -14.23
N SER A 419 -21.19 -0.69 -13.81
CA SER A 419 -21.68 -0.83 -12.44
C SER A 419 -23.15 -1.24 -12.45
N PRO A 420 -23.61 -2.04 -11.47
CA PRO A 420 -25.03 -2.39 -11.35
C PRO A 420 -25.88 -1.18 -10.92
N PHE A 421 -25.24 -0.13 -10.41
CA PHE A 421 -25.93 1.04 -9.89
C PHE A 421 -26.31 2.04 -10.98
N ALA A 422 -27.54 2.55 -10.92
CA ALA A 422 -28.00 3.64 -11.77
C ALA A 422 -27.50 5.00 -11.24
N HIS A 423 -26.18 5.25 -11.30
CA HIS A 423 -25.51 6.39 -10.65
C HIS A 423 -26.21 7.73 -10.90
N ALA A 424 -26.62 8.03 -12.15
CA ALA A 424 -27.29 9.29 -12.48
C ALA A 424 -28.68 9.46 -11.83
N LYS A 425 -29.32 8.36 -11.40
CA LYS A 425 -30.62 8.38 -10.70
C LYS A 425 -30.46 8.28 -9.17
N SER A 426 -29.41 7.65 -8.73
CA SER A 426 -29.18 7.34 -7.32
C SER A 426 -28.26 8.32 -6.62
N GLY A 427 -27.44 9.08 -7.35
CA GLY A 427 -26.47 9.99 -6.74
C GLY A 427 -26.35 11.33 -7.46
N ILE A 428 -26.02 12.35 -6.68
CA ILE A 428 -25.75 13.70 -7.15
C ILE A 428 -24.25 13.98 -6.97
N LEU A 429 -23.60 14.48 -8.01
CA LEU A 429 -22.28 15.09 -7.92
C LEU A 429 -22.42 16.61 -7.74
N TYR A 430 -22.22 17.09 -6.53
CA TYR A 430 -22.22 18.53 -6.23
C TYR A 430 -20.79 19.07 -6.27
N VAL A 431 -20.56 20.10 -7.09
CA VAL A 431 -19.30 20.86 -7.10
C VAL A 431 -19.56 22.25 -6.56
N ALA A 432 -18.99 22.56 -5.40
CA ALA A 432 -19.19 23.85 -4.71
C ALA A 432 -18.39 24.98 -5.40
N LYS A 433 -18.81 25.34 -6.61
CA LYS A 433 -18.15 26.29 -7.51
C LYS A 433 -18.03 27.72 -6.93
N SER A 434 -18.90 28.08 -6.01
CA SER A 434 -18.92 29.40 -5.36
C SER A 434 -17.89 29.56 -4.25
N LEU A 435 -17.28 28.48 -3.79
CA LEU A 435 -16.24 28.55 -2.77
C LEU A 435 -14.93 29.13 -3.34
N PRO A 436 -14.11 29.79 -2.51
CA PRO A 436 -12.79 30.20 -2.92
C PRO A 436 -11.89 28.97 -3.20
N PRO A 437 -10.87 29.08 -4.07
CA PRO A 437 -9.91 28.00 -4.26
C PRO A 437 -9.22 27.62 -2.94
N PRO A 438 -8.92 26.31 -2.69
CA PRO A 438 -8.28 25.88 -1.45
C PRO A 438 -6.90 26.53 -1.26
N GLY A 439 -6.69 27.13 -0.08
CA GLY A 439 -5.43 27.73 0.33
C GLY A 439 -4.50 26.76 1.09
N ARG A 440 -3.37 27.33 1.58
CA ARG A 440 -2.41 26.61 2.45
C ARG A 440 -2.76 26.73 3.94
N ASP A 441 -3.54 27.71 4.32
CA ASP A 441 -3.75 28.14 5.71
C ASP A 441 -4.94 27.45 6.41
N GLY A 442 -5.29 26.23 5.97
CA GLY A 442 -6.39 25.46 6.54
C GLY A 442 -7.71 25.67 5.81
N LEU A 443 -8.83 25.39 6.50
CA LEU A 443 -10.18 25.50 5.95
C LEU A 443 -10.75 26.91 6.22
N PRO A 444 -11.08 27.68 5.17
CA PRO A 444 -11.74 28.96 5.34
C PRO A 444 -13.15 28.82 5.97
N PRO A 445 -13.69 29.84 6.65
CA PRO A 445 -15.03 29.80 7.23
C PRO A 445 -16.11 29.38 6.23
N ALA A 446 -16.04 29.83 4.97
CA ALA A 446 -16.99 29.45 3.93
C ALA A 446 -17.05 27.93 3.67
N TYR A 447 -15.92 27.22 3.83
CA TYR A 447 -15.89 25.75 3.75
C TYR A 447 -16.57 25.10 4.94
N LEU A 448 -16.32 25.63 6.14
CA LEU A 448 -16.96 25.14 7.37
C LEU A 448 -18.47 25.34 7.33
N ASP A 449 -18.94 26.47 6.82
CA ASP A 449 -20.36 26.76 6.65
C ASP A 449 -21.03 25.88 5.59
N GLU A 450 -20.30 25.54 4.53
CA GLU A 450 -20.78 24.60 3.51
C GLU A 450 -20.85 23.17 4.06
N ILE A 451 -19.81 22.72 4.77
CA ILE A 451 -19.78 21.40 5.43
C ILE A 451 -20.92 21.29 6.45
N ALA A 452 -21.08 22.29 7.32
CA ALA A 452 -22.17 22.32 8.31
C ALA A 452 -23.55 22.20 7.63
N GLY A 453 -23.80 23.00 6.60
CA GLY A 453 -25.06 22.95 5.87
C GLY A 453 -25.35 21.61 5.19
N LEU A 454 -24.34 20.94 4.66
CA LEU A 454 -24.48 19.60 4.07
C LEU A 454 -24.78 18.54 5.14
N VAL A 455 -24.03 18.54 6.26
CA VAL A 455 -24.24 17.62 7.39
C VAL A 455 -25.63 17.80 8.00
N GLU A 456 -26.07 19.05 8.25
CA GLU A 456 -27.39 19.36 8.78
C GLU A 456 -28.51 18.92 7.82
N ALA A 457 -28.33 19.14 6.51
CA ALA A 457 -29.30 18.72 5.50
C ALA A 457 -29.42 17.20 5.41
N ALA A 458 -28.30 16.48 5.59
CA ALA A 458 -28.25 15.02 5.63
C ALA A 458 -28.77 14.45 6.97
N GLY A 459 -28.83 15.26 8.05
CA GLY A 459 -29.16 14.80 9.39
C GLY A 459 -28.07 13.93 10.01
N GLY A 460 -26.81 14.30 9.84
CA GLY A 460 -25.64 13.45 10.06
C GLY A 460 -25.33 12.67 8.78
N ARG A 461 -25.29 11.34 8.84
CA ARG A 461 -25.14 10.41 7.69
C ARG A 461 -24.04 10.80 6.71
N THR A 462 -22.96 11.44 7.19
CA THR A 462 -21.96 12.09 6.36
C THR A 462 -20.57 11.51 6.60
N LEU A 463 -19.91 11.11 5.52
CA LEU A 463 -18.49 10.77 5.50
C LEU A 463 -17.70 11.96 4.95
N GLY A 464 -16.92 12.62 5.80
CA GLY A 464 -16.04 13.73 5.43
C GLY A 464 -14.61 13.25 5.15
N LEU A 465 -14.16 13.43 3.93
CA LEU A 465 -12.87 12.96 3.43
C LEU A 465 -11.96 14.16 3.17
N PHE A 466 -11.01 14.34 4.06
CA PHE A 466 -10.11 15.49 4.06
C PHE A 466 -8.73 15.14 3.49
N SER A 467 -8.11 16.10 2.86
CA SER A 467 -6.77 15.98 2.28
C SER A 467 -5.65 15.83 3.34
N SER A 468 -5.93 16.12 4.60
CA SER A 468 -4.99 15.95 5.70
C SER A 468 -5.70 15.78 7.05
N MET A 469 -5.03 15.11 7.99
CA MET A 469 -5.52 14.95 9.37
C MET A 469 -5.72 16.31 10.06
N ARG A 470 -4.86 17.28 9.77
CA ARG A 470 -5.00 18.65 10.28
C ARG A 470 -6.32 19.27 9.84
N ALA A 471 -6.69 19.13 8.55
CA ALA A 471 -7.94 19.67 8.03
C ALA A 471 -9.17 18.95 8.63
N ALA A 472 -9.10 17.61 8.77
CA ALA A 472 -10.17 16.84 9.42
C ALA A 472 -10.39 17.27 10.87
N LYS A 473 -9.33 17.40 11.65
CA LYS A 473 -9.39 17.88 13.04
C LYS A 473 -9.91 19.31 13.14
N GLN A 474 -9.40 20.21 12.31
CA GLN A 474 -9.87 21.62 12.26
C GLN A 474 -11.38 21.69 11.96
N ALA A 475 -11.87 20.92 10.99
CA ALA A 475 -13.30 20.86 10.68
C ALA A 475 -14.10 20.30 11.85
N THR A 476 -13.61 19.24 12.49
CA THR A 476 -14.27 18.61 13.63
C THR A 476 -14.36 19.55 14.82
N GLU A 477 -13.26 20.21 15.20
CA GLU A 477 -13.22 21.17 16.31
C GLU A 477 -14.15 22.36 16.08
N ALA A 478 -14.21 22.88 14.85
CA ALA A 478 -15.05 24.01 14.51
C ALA A 478 -16.56 23.66 14.43
N LEU A 479 -16.89 22.39 14.15
CA LEU A 479 -18.26 21.98 13.85
C LEU A 479 -18.92 21.14 14.94
N ARG A 480 -18.17 20.49 15.83
CA ARG A 480 -18.69 19.56 16.84
C ARG A 480 -19.77 20.20 17.72
N ASP A 481 -19.57 21.46 18.14
CA ASP A 481 -20.53 22.20 18.98
C ASP A 481 -21.59 22.95 18.15
N ARG A 482 -21.42 23.03 16.82
CA ARG A 482 -22.37 23.69 15.92
C ARG A 482 -23.44 22.74 15.39
N LEU A 483 -23.08 21.45 15.23
CA LEU A 483 -23.97 20.45 14.68
C LEU A 483 -24.87 19.84 15.76
N ALA A 484 -26.13 19.60 15.42
CA ALA A 484 -27.07 18.93 16.30
C ALA A 484 -26.87 17.39 16.35
N THR A 485 -26.08 16.85 15.43
CA THR A 485 -25.81 15.41 15.26
C THR A 485 -24.40 15.04 15.69
N PRO A 486 -24.14 13.79 16.13
CA PRO A 486 -22.82 13.36 16.56
C PRO A 486 -21.77 13.45 15.44
N LEU A 487 -20.56 13.90 15.78
CA LEU A 487 -19.44 14.01 14.87
C LEU A 487 -18.21 13.29 15.44
N LEU A 488 -17.79 12.21 14.78
CA LEU A 488 -16.58 11.45 15.05
C LEU A 488 -15.44 11.93 14.17
N CYS A 489 -14.22 11.85 14.68
CA CYS A 489 -13.01 12.14 13.91
C CYS A 489 -12.03 10.98 13.97
N GLN A 490 -11.35 10.71 12.88
CA GLN A 490 -10.25 9.77 12.84
C GLN A 490 -9.17 10.20 13.85
N GLY A 491 -8.81 9.27 14.76
CA GLY A 491 -7.91 9.51 15.87
C GLY A 491 -8.60 9.73 17.22
N ASP A 492 -9.94 9.86 17.25
CA ASP A 492 -10.72 9.85 18.51
C ASP A 492 -10.73 8.45 19.14
N ASP A 493 -10.63 7.40 18.29
CA ASP A 493 -10.61 6.00 18.71
C ASP A 493 -9.96 5.13 17.60
N ALA A 494 -9.85 3.82 17.82
CA ALA A 494 -9.43 2.88 16.78
C ALA A 494 -10.33 2.98 15.55
N THR A 495 -9.75 3.04 14.36
CA THR A 495 -10.47 3.28 13.09
C THR A 495 -11.64 2.31 12.88
N MET A 496 -11.45 1.01 13.17
CA MET A 496 -12.51 0.00 13.04
C MET A 496 -13.70 0.27 13.97
N LEU A 497 -13.46 0.77 15.18
CA LEU A 497 -14.51 1.12 16.12
C LEU A 497 -15.29 2.36 15.68
N LEU A 498 -14.59 3.37 15.15
CA LEU A 498 -15.22 4.57 14.59
C LEU A 498 -16.11 4.23 13.39
N VAL A 499 -15.63 3.37 12.49
CA VAL A 499 -16.42 2.89 11.34
C VAL A 499 -17.64 2.10 11.79
N LYS A 500 -17.50 1.25 12.80
CA LYS A 500 -18.61 0.48 13.36
C LYS A 500 -19.67 1.41 13.96
N ARG A 501 -19.29 2.38 14.80
CA ARG A 501 -20.21 3.38 15.37
C ARG A 501 -20.92 4.18 14.28
N PHE A 502 -20.19 4.60 13.25
CA PHE A 502 -20.75 5.30 12.09
C PHE A 502 -21.77 4.46 11.32
N ALA A 503 -21.54 3.15 11.19
CA ALA A 503 -22.45 2.23 10.51
C ALA A 503 -23.71 1.89 11.32
N GLU A 504 -23.62 1.92 12.66
CA GLU A 504 -24.71 1.57 13.58
C GLU A 504 -25.63 2.73 13.94
N ASP A 505 -25.21 3.98 13.70
CA ASP A 505 -25.96 5.18 14.03
C ASP A 505 -26.17 6.08 12.81
N ASP A 506 -27.40 6.13 12.33
CA ASP A 506 -27.81 6.89 11.15
C ASP A 506 -27.69 8.42 11.33
N GLU A 507 -27.54 8.94 12.55
CA GLU A 507 -27.37 10.39 12.79
C GLU A 507 -25.89 10.80 12.92
N THR A 508 -24.97 9.84 13.01
CA THR A 508 -23.55 10.13 13.16
C THR A 508 -22.89 10.54 11.84
N SER A 509 -21.91 11.43 11.93
CA SER A 509 -20.97 11.76 10.85
C SER A 509 -19.56 11.34 11.23
N LEU A 510 -18.74 10.96 10.25
CA LEU A 510 -17.35 10.56 10.45
C LEU A 510 -16.43 11.37 9.54
N PHE A 511 -15.48 12.09 10.15
CA PHE A 511 -14.46 12.85 9.43
C PHE A 511 -13.09 12.16 9.53
N GLY A 512 -12.35 12.14 8.43
CA GLY A 512 -11.00 11.58 8.40
C GLY A 512 -10.27 11.84 7.10
N THR A 513 -9.12 11.19 6.96
CA THR A 513 -8.28 11.32 5.76
C THR A 513 -8.52 10.20 4.76
N LEU A 514 -7.82 10.29 3.63
CA LEU A 514 -7.87 9.31 2.55
C LEU A 514 -7.59 7.86 3.01
N SER A 515 -6.79 7.66 4.06
CA SER A 515 -6.54 6.34 4.64
C SER A 515 -7.79 5.67 5.22
N LEU A 516 -8.79 6.46 5.61
CA LEU A 516 -10.09 5.95 6.05
C LEU A 516 -10.87 5.30 4.90
N TRP A 517 -10.58 5.68 3.65
CA TRP A 517 -11.32 5.21 2.48
C TRP A 517 -11.03 3.74 2.14
N GLN A 518 -9.85 3.26 2.44
CA GLN A 518 -9.42 1.91 2.06
C GLN A 518 -10.09 0.81 2.90
N GLY A 519 -10.65 1.15 4.07
CA GLY A 519 -11.24 0.21 5.01
C GLY A 519 -12.72 0.40 5.33
N VAL A 520 -13.38 1.47 4.81
CA VAL A 520 -14.78 1.77 5.13
C VAL A 520 -15.72 1.17 4.10
N ASP A 521 -16.50 0.20 4.54
CA ASP A 521 -17.63 -0.36 3.80
C ASP A 521 -18.89 -0.22 4.66
N VAL A 522 -19.65 0.84 4.41
CA VAL A 522 -20.87 1.17 5.15
C VAL A 522 -22.05 1.19 4.15
N PRO A 523 -22.73 0.07 3.97
CA PRO A 523 -23.96 0.04 3.18
C PRO A 523 -25.15 0.58 3.95
N GLY A 524 -26.12 1.12 3.22
CA GLY A 524 -27.41 1.45 3.77
C GLY A 524 -27.58 2.92 4.22
N PRO A 525 -28.55 3.18 5.10
CA PRO A 525 -29.02 4.53 5.38
C PRO A 525 -28.05 5.41 6.16
N SER A 526 -27.03 4.85 6.78
CA SER A 526 -26.03 5.59 7.56
C SER A 526 -25.11 6.47 6.71
N LEU A 527 -25.10 6.33 5.37
CA LEU A 527 -24.31 7.14 4.47
C LEU A 527 -25.15 7.72 3.33
N SER A 528 -25.50 8.98 3.43
CA SER A 528 -26.21 9.73 2.37
C SER A 528 -25.40 10.90 1.80
N CYS A 529 -24.28 11.27 2.43
CA CYS A 529 -23.43 12.36 1.97
C CYS A 529 -21.95 11.99 2.10
N VAL A 530 -21.20 12.11 1.00
CA VAL A 530 -19.73 12.04 0.99
C VAL A 530 -19.21 13.45 0.68
N ILE A 531 -18.42 14.01 1.58
CA ILE A 531 -17.79 15.33 1.39
C ILE A 531 -16.31 15.12 1.12
N ILE A 532 -15.79 15.74 0.05
CA ILE A 532 -14.35 15.79 -0.27
C ILE A 532 -13.92 17.25 -0.20
N ASP A 533 -13.03 17.59 0.74
CA ASP A 533 -12.65 18.97 1.03
C ASP A 533 -11.96 19.67 -0.14
N ARG A 534 -11.09 18.95 -0.85
CA ARG A 534 -10.38 19.43 -2.03
C ARG A 534 -9.93 18.27 -2.92
N ILE A 535 -9.53 18.59 -4.15
CA ILE A 535 -8.91 17.60 -5.05
C ILE A 535 -7.64 17.05 -4.38
N PRO A 536 -7.53 15.72 -4.18
CA PRO A 536 -6.43 15.12 -3.42
C PRO A 536 -5.16 14.98 -4.25
N PHE A 537 -4.60 16.11 -4.70
CA PHE A 537 -3.29 16.10 -5.35
C PHE A 537 -2.22 15.64 -4.36
N PRO A 538 -1.22 14.89 -4.83
CA PRO A 538 -0.05 14.59 -4.02
C PRO A 538 0.67 15.90 -3.65
N ARG A 539 1.44 15.86 -2.58
CA ARG A 539 2.18 17.04 -2.12
C ARG A 539 3.15 17.51 -3.21
N PRO A 540 3.22 18.82 -3.50
CA PRO A 540 4.13 19.35 -4.52
C PRO A 540 5.61 19.10 -4.21
N ASP A 541 5.95 18.95 -2.93
CA ASP A 541 7.29 18.68 -2.41
C ASP A 541 7.58 17.18 -2.26
N ASP A 542 6.67 16.29 -2.67
CA ASP A 542 6.92 14.86 -2.71
C ASP A 542 8.07 14.54 -3.69
N PRO A 543 9.15 13.92 -3.20
CA PRO A 543 10.35 13.70 -4.00
C PRO A 543 10.12 12.83 -5.23
N LEU A 544 9.35 11.75 -5.07
CA LEU A 544 9.11 10.78 -6.13
C LEU A 544 8.12 11.30 -7.16
N VAL A 545 7.04 11.95 -6.71
CA VAL A 545 6.04 12.59 -7.58
C VAL A 545 6.69 13.68 -8.42
N SER A 546 7.48 14.57 -7.80
CA SER A 546 8.15 15.65 -8.51
C SER A 546 9.17 15.13 -9.52
N ALA A 547 9.88 14.04 -9.22
CA ALA A 547 10.80 13.39 -10.15
C ALA A 547 10.08 12.77 -11.35
N ARG A 548 8.98 12.05 -11.09
CA ARG A 548 8.13 11.43 -12.13
C ARG A 548 7.51 12.47 -13.06
N GLN A 549 7.05 13.61 -12.53
CA GLN A 549 6.54 14.72 -13.35
C GLN A 549 7.61 15.25 -14.30
N ARG A 550 8.80 15.59 -13.78
CA ARG A 550 9.91 16.09 -14.61
C ARG A 550 10.34 15.09 -15.68
N ALA A 551 10.39 13.81 -15.32
CA ALA A 551 10.74 12.76 -16.28
C ALA A 551 9.67 12.57 -17.36
N ALA A 552 8.40 12.79 -17.06
CA ALA A 552 7.32 12.79 -18.05
C ALA A 552 7.41 14.03 -18.97
N ASP A 553 7.66 15.22 -18.40
CA ASP A 553 7.83 16.46 -19.16
C ASP A 553 9.04 16.39 -20.11
N SER A 554 10.17 15.82 -19.65
CA SER A 554 11.38 15.67 -20.49
C SER A 554 11.19 14.77 -21.72
N ARG A 555 10.18 13.88 -21.66
CA ARG A 555 9.78 13.00 -22.79
C ARG A 555 8.71 13.62 -23.69
N GLY A 556 8.41 14.91 -23.51
CA GLY A 556 7.38 15.63 -24.28
C GLY A 556 5.94 15.38 -23.80
N GLY A 557 5.77 14.72 -22.66
CA GLY A 557 4.45 14.51 -22.03
C GLY A 557 4.02 15.70 -21.17
N ASN A 558 2.87 15.56 -20.51
CA ASN A 558 2.42 16.49 -19.47
C ASN A 558 2.56 15.81 -18.10
N GLY A 559 3.65 16.08 -17.38
CA GLY A 559 3.96 15.44 -16.11
C GLY A 559 2.90 15.66 -15.04
N PHE A 560 2.32 16.86 -14.97
CA PHE A 560 1.23 17.13 -14.04
C PHE A 560 0.02 16.23 -14.34
N LEU A 561 -0.39 16.11 -15.60
CA LEU A 561 -1.55 15.29 -15.96
C LEU A 561 -1.27 13.80 -15.77
N GLN A 562 -0.08 13.34 -16.20
CA GLN A 562 0.28 11.92 -16.15
C GLN A 562 0.55 11.40 -14.74
N VAL A 563 0.95 12.25 -13.80
CA VAL A 563 1.31 11.85 -12.43
C VAL A 563 0.30 12.38 -11.43
N SER A 564 0.23 13.70 -11.22
CA SER A 564 -0.57 14.27 -10.14
C SER A 564 -2.07 14.24 -10.42
N ALA A 565 -2.51 14.54 -11.64
CA ALA A 565 -3.92 14.50 -11.96
C ALA A 565 -4.44 13.04 -12.03
N THR A 566 -3.62 12.11 -12.51
CA THR A 566 -3.93 10.65 -12.50
C THR A 566 -4.09 10.14 -11.08
N HIS A 567 -3.18 10.47 -10.16
CA HIS A 567 -3.29 10.13 -8.74
C HIS A 567 -4.55 10.72 -8.11
N ALA A 568 -4.81 12.01 -8.34
CA ALA A 568 -6.00 12.68 -7.83
C ALA A 568 -7.31 12.09 -8.39
N ALA A 569 -7.33 11.73 -9.68
CA ALA A 569 -8.48 11.10 -10.34
C ALA A 569 -8.82 9.75 -9.69
N LEU A 570 -7.79 8.93 -9.43
CA LEU A 570 -7.95 7.64 -8.76
C LEU A 570 -8.58 7.79 -7.38
N LEU A 571 -8.01 8.67 -6.55
CA LEU A 571 -8.51 8.91 -5.20
C LEU A 571 -9.93 9.52 -5.20
N LEU A 572 -10.22 10.48 -6.07
CA LEU A 572 -11.56 11.03 -6.20
C LEU A 572 -12.59 9.97 -6.58
N ALA A 573 -12.26 9.10 -7.55
CA ALA A 573 -13.15 8.02 -7.97
C ALA A 573 -13.41 7.02 -6.84
N GLN A 574 -12.39 6.66 -6.06
CA GLN A 574 -12.52 5.80 -4.88
C GLN A 574 -13.43 6.42 -3.82
N GLY A 575 -13.19 7.69 -3.48
CA GLY A 575 -14.01 8.40 -2.50
C GLY A 575 -15.46 8.55 -2.93
N ALA A 576 -15.69 8.95 -4.17
CA ALA A 576 -17.03 9.06 -4.73
C ALA A 576 -17.74 7.71 -4.81
N GLY A 577 -16.99 6.62 -5.07
CA GLY A 577 -17.51 5.26 -5.10
C GLY A 577 -17.95 4.70 -3.75
N ARG A 578 -17.72 5.41 -2.63
CA ARG A 578 -18.21 5.00 -1.30
C ARG A 578 -19.70 5.24 -1.12
N LEU A 579 -20.28 6.16 -1.86
CA LEU A 579 -21.68 6.57 -1.69
C LEU A 579 -22.69 5.45 -1.95
N LEU A 580 -22.46 4.64 -3.00
CA LEU A 580 -23.41 3.58 -3.39
C LEU A 580 -22.78 2.21 -3.15
N ARG A 581 -23.42 1.40 -2.30
CA ARG A 581 -23.04 0.03 -1.94
C ARG A 581 -24.17 -0.96 -2.18
N GLY A 582 -25.42 -0.49 -2.06
CA GLY A 582 -26.64 -1.21 -2.31
C GLY A 582 -27.45 -0.60 -3.45
N MET A 583 -28.41 -1.38 -4.00
CA MET A 583 -29.28 -0.93 -5.08
C MET A 583 -30.21 0.21 -4.65
N ASP A 584 -30.52 0.26 -3.36
CA ASP A 584 -31.44 1.23 -2.78
C ASP A 584 -30.74 2.48 -2.24
N ASP A 585 -29.39 2.49 -2.23
CA ASP A 585 -28.63 3.63 -1.75
C ASP A 585 -28.86 4.87 -2.62
N ARG A 586 -28.97 6.01 -1.97
CA ARG A 586 -29.17 7.33 -2.57
C ARG A 586 -28.34 8.36 -1.82
N GLY A 587 -27.80 9.37 -2.52
CA GLY A 587 -27.10 10.42 -1.82
C GLY A 587 -26.38 11.43 -2.69
N VAL A 588 -25.45 12.14 -2.05
CA VAL A 588 -24.68 13.24 -2.63
C VAL A 588 -23.19 13.00 -2.43
N VAL A 589 -22.40 13.15 -3.47
CA VAL A 589 -20.95 13.38 -3.41
C VAL A 589 -20.71 14.87 -3.59
N ALA A 590 -20.25 15.54 -2.53
CA ALA A 590 -19.96 16.96 -2.51
C ALA A 590 -18.44 17.19 -2.59
N ILE A 591 -17.97 17.79 -3.69
CA ILE A 591 -16.56 18.17 -3.86
C ILE A 591 -16.46 19.68 -3.69
N LEU A 592 -15.79 20.11 -2.59
CA LEU A 592 -15.74 21.51 -2.19
C LEU A 592 -14.64 22.31 -2.91
N ASP A 593 -14.02 21.73 -3.92
CA ASP A 593 -12.94 22.36 -4.70
C ASP A 593 -13.48 22.89 -6.03
N PRO A 594 -13.60 24.23 -6.21
CA PRO A 594 -14.12 24.83 -7.44
C PRO A 594 -13.27 24.51 -8.68
N ARG A 595 -12.00 24.13 -8.51
CA ARG A 595 -11.10 23.79 -9.59
C ARG A 595 -11.57 22.57 -10.40
N LEU A 596 -12.38 21.69 -9.80
CA LEU A 596 -12.99 20.58 -10.52
C LEU A 596 -13.90 21.06 -11.68
N ALA A 597 -14.55 22.23 -11.52
CA ALA A 597 -15.37 22.85 -12.55
C ALA A 597 -14.59 23.82 -13.46
N THR A 598 -13.58 24.52 -12.92
CA THR A 598 -12.96 25.67 -13.55
C THR A 598 -11.59 25.41 -14.17
N ALA A 599 -10.85 24.41 -13.69
CA ALA A 599 -9.52 24.12 -14.20
C ALA A 599 -9.53 23.28 -15.48
N ARG A 600 -8.48 23.43 -16.31
CA ARG A 600 -8.34 22.68 -17.58
C ARG A 600 -8.33 21.15 -17.37
N TYR A 601 -7.76 20.67 -16.27
CA TYR A 601 -7.75 19.25 -15.89
C TYR A 601 -9.07 18.74 -15.30
N GLY A 602 -10.00 19.64 -14.97
CA GLY A 602 -11.28 19.28 -14.36
C GLY A 602 -12.13 18.32 -15.21
N GLY A 603 -12.04 18.42 -16.54
CA GLY A 603 -12.68 17.48 -17.47
C GLY A 603 -12.18 16.06 -17.29
N PHE A 604 -10.86 15.85 -17.20
CA PHE A 604 -10.24 14.55 -16.97
C PHE A 604 -10.66 13.97 -15.60
N LEU A 605 -10.63 14.78 -14.54
CA LEU A 605 -11.02 14.34 -13.20
C LEU A 605 -12.50 13.94 -13.15
N ARG A 606 -13.40 14.74 -13.74
CA ARG A 606 -14.84 14.41 -13.79
C ARG A 606 -15.13 13.15 -14.60
N ALA A 607 -14.43 12.94 -15.71
CA ALA A 607 -14.58 11.73 -16.53
C ALA A 607 -14.11 10.45 -15.81
N SER A 608 -13.33 10.59 -14.73
CA SER A 608 -12.87 9.48 -13.89
C SER A 608 -13.85 9.13 -12.75
N LEU A 609 -14.82 10.00 -12.48
CA LEU A 609 -15.82 9.78 -11.41
C LEU A 609 -16.96 8.88 -11.90
N PRO A 610 -17.66 8.18 -10.99
CA PRO A 610 -18.92 7.55 -11.33
C PRO A 610 -19.89 8.57 -11.95
N PRO A 611 -20.71 8.18 -12.94
CA PRO A 611 -21.54 9.10 -13.70
C PRO A 611 -22.79 9.56 -12.92
N PHE A 612 -22.57 10.21 -11.79
CA PHE A 612 -23.61 10.86 -10.99
C PHE A 612 -24.23 12.06 -11.71
N TRP A 613 -25.44 12.43 -11.34
CA TRP A 613 -26.08 13.63 -11.87
C TRP A 613 -25.37 14.90 -11.36
N PRO A 614 -24.76 15.72 -12.26
CA PRO A 614 -23.93 16.83 -11.83
C PRO A 614 -24.75 18.09 -11.54
N THR A 615 -24.37 18.85 -10.48
CA THR A 615 -24.95 20.17 -10.17
C THR A 615 -23.97 21.05 -9.41
N ASP A 616 -24.11 22.37 -9.54
CA ASP A 616 -23.47 23.39 -8.70
C ASP A 616 -24.51 24.16 -7.82
N ASP A 617 -25.76 23.73 -7.85
CA ASP A 617 -26.88 24.36 -7.15
C ASP A 617 -27.00 23.80 -5.71
N ARG A 618 -26.52 24.58 -4.74
CA ARG A 618 -26.55 24.25 -3.31
C ARG A 618 -27.97 23.95 -2.81
N ALA A 619 -28.96 24.72 -3.27
CA ALA A 619 -30.36 24.59 -2.79
C ALA A 619 -30.96 23.24 -3.19
N LYS A 620 -30.69 22.79 -4.42
CA LYS A 620 -31.12 21.44 -4.90
C LYS A 620 -30.48 20.33 -4.08
N VAL A 621 -29.19 20.46 -3.76
CA VAL A 621 -28.45 19.47 -2.97
C VAL A 621 -29.04 19.37 -1.57
N HIS A 622 -29.20 20.47 -0.87
CA HIS A 622 -29.81 20.50 0.47
C HIS A 622 -31.25 19.94 0.45
N ALA A 623 -32.03 20.27 -0.56
CA ALA A 623 -33.40 19.75 -0.69
C ALA A 623 -33.41 18.22 -0.95
N ALA A 624 -32.45 17.70 -1.70
CA ALA A 624 -32.30 16.26 -1.92
C ALA A 624 -31.91 15.52 -0.64
N LEU A 625 -30.91 16.01 0.10
CA LEU A 625 -30.47 15.44 1.37
C LEU A 625 -31.58 15.44 2.42
N ARG A 626 -32.32 16.56 2.56
CA ARG A 626 -33.49 16.63 3.50
C ARG A 626 -34.57 15.61 3.14
N ARG A 627 -34.82 15.36 1.86
CA ARG A 627 -35.77 14.32 1.43
C ARG A 627 -35.31 12.91 1.83
N LEU A 628 -34.03 12.63 1.71
CA LEU A 628 -33.46 11.33 2.11
C LEU A 628 -33.49 11.14 3.65
N ARG A 629 -33.41 12.22 4.42
CA ARG A 629 -33.56 12.18 5.87
C ARG A 629 -34.98 11.82 6.31
N GLY A 630 -36.00 12.26 5.56
CA GLY A 630 -37.41 12.06 5.88
C GLY A 630 -38.05 10.83 5.24
N ALA A 631 -37.28 10.07 4.45
CA ALA A 631 -37.70 8.83 3.82
C ALA A 631 -37.23 7.61 4.65
#